data_9479eeb5d8bc12a53c54bd817dde27f1
#
_entry.id   9479eeb5d8bc12a53c54bd817dde27f1
#
_cell.length_a   1.000
_cell.length_b   1.000
_cell.length_c   1.000
_cell.angle_alpha   90.00
_cell.angle_beta   90.00
_cell.angle_gamma   90.00
#
_symmetry.space_group_name_H-M   'P 1'
#
loop_
_entity.id
_entity.type
_entity.pdbx_description
1 polymer ?
#
loop_
_entity_poly.entity_id
_entity_poly.type
_entity_poly.pdbx_seq_one_letter_code
_entity_poly.pdbx_strand_id
1 'polypeptide(L)'
;FMENKRGWIEKKLQAQADPKFSQIRSGLKILDAGQEKQVVFGGQKNFETSDTFFLKDFRAVRKYFEKTRGWILTEMLYEFSKKVGMVPQGAALHDFKARWGSCDAEGKIKLNWRLTMLPSSLRDYVLIHELCHLREMNHSAAFWRLVAQYCPNYKTLRKELKSYAFLT
;
A
#
# COMPACT_ATOMS: atom_id res chain seq x y z
N PHE A 1 -12.05 13.43 14.23
CA PHE A 1 -10.59 13.50 14.60
C PHE A 1 -9.68 12.90 13.51
N MET A 2 -10.20 12.25 12.47
CA MET A 2 -9.40 11.54 11.46
C MET A 2 -9.31 12.24 10.08
N GLU A 3 -10.15 13.18 9.76
CA GLU A 3 -10.12 13.96 8.50
C GLU A 3 -8.88 14.84 8.36
N ASN A 4 -8.22 15.13 9.47
CA ASN A 4 -7.13 16.11 9.51
C ASN A 4 -5.73 15.55 9.17
N LYS A 5 -5.52 14.21 9.21
CA LYS A 5 -4.18 13.65 8.98
C LYS A 5 -3.79 13.59 7.49
N ARG A 6 -4.75 13.26 6.61
CA ARG A 6 -4.48 13.21 5.15
C ARG A 6 -4.21 14.60 4.60
N GLY A 7 -5.09 15.57 4.87
CA GLY A 7 -4.91 16.95 4.45
C GLY A 7 -3.67 17.61 5.08
N TRP A 8 -3.30 17.19 6.28
CA TRP A 8 -2.07 17.66 6.93
C TRP A 8 -0.81 17.08 6.27
N ILE A 9 -0.80 15.78 5.95
CA ILE A 9 0.28 15.14 5.21
C ILE A 9 0.40 15.78 3.82
N GLU A 10 -0.71 15.87 3.07
CA GLU A 10 -0.71 16.47 1.74
C GLU A 10 -0.26 17.95 1.76
N LYS A 11 -0.73 18.75 2.72
CA LYS A 11 -0.29 20.15 2.89
C LYS A 11 1.18 20.26 3.30
N LYS A 12 1.66 19.43 4.23
CA LYS A 12 3.09 19.41 4.57
C LYS A 12 3.95 18.95 3.39
N LEU A 13 3.46 18.02 2.60
CA LEU A 13 4.15 17.47 1.44
C LEU A 13 4.16 18.48 0.27
N GLN A 14 3.06 19.22 0.05
CA GLN A 14 3.01 20.33 -0.92
C GLN A 14 3.87 21.52 -0.49
N ALA A 15 3.87 21.87 0.79
CA ALA A 15 4.73 22.94 1.32
C ALA A 15 6.23 22.61 1.21
N GLN A 16 6.61 21.32 1.14
CA GLN A 16 7.99 20.87 0.93
C GLN A 16 8.40 20.81 -0.54
N ALA A 17 7.45 20.89 -1.48
CA ALA A 17 7.72 20.97 -2.91
C ALA A 17 8.12 22.39 -3.39
N ASP A 18 8.08 23.39 -2.51
CA ASP A 18 8.54 24.75 -2.78
C ASP A 18 10.08 24.77 -2.90
N PRO A 19 10.66 25.33 -3.98
CA PRO A 19 12.12 25.45 -4.18
C PRO A 19 12.88 26.16 -3.03
N LYS A 20 12.18 26.96 -2.21
CA LYS A 20 12.74 27.57 -0.99
C LYS A 20 13.05 26.59 0.13
N PHE A 21 12.60 25.34 0.04
CA PHE A 21 12.79 24.30 1.04
C PHE A 21 13.90 23.29 0.70
N SER A 22 14.93 23.71 -0.03
CA SER A 22 16.12 22.89 -0.31
C SER A 22 16.98 22.56 0.92
N GLN A 23 16.59 23.02 2.10
CA GLN A 23 17.29 22.68 3.35
C GLN A 23 16.71 21.38 3.93
N ILE A 24 17.60 20.46 4.24
CA ILE A 24 17.37 19.18 4.92
C ILE A 24 16.38 19.38 6.07
N ARG A 25 15.15 18.86 5.96
CA ARG A 25 14.20 18.84 7.07
C ARG A 25 14.15 17.45 7.67
N SER A 26 14.74 17.31 8.86
CA SER A 26 14.58 16.17 9.75
C SER A 26 13.17 16.16 10.36
N GLY A 27 12.56 14.99 10.48
CA GLY A 27 11.33 14.78 11.27
C GLY A 27 10.08 14.38 10.50
N LEU A 28 10.09 14.23 9.18
CA LEU A 28 9.01 13.55 8.47
C LEU A 28 9.18 12.04 8.60
N LYS A 29 8.09 11.35 8.91
CA LYS A 29 8.06 9.89 8.97
C LYS A 29 7.16 9.31 7.90
N ILE A 30 7.54 8.16 7.36
CA ILE A 30 6.75 7.36 6.43
C ILE A 30 6.72 5.92 6.91
N LEU A 31 5.65 5.19 6.57
CA LEU A 31 5.56 3.77 6.89
C LEU A 31 6.31 2.92 5.85
N ASP A 32 7.00 1.91 6.34
CA ASP A 32 7.61 0.84 5.55
C ASP A 32 7.29 -0.49 6.23
N ALA A 33 6.48 -1.32 5.61
CA ALA A 33 5.97 -2.57 6.18
C ALA A 33 5.36 -2.42 7.59
N GLY A 34 4.68 -1.30 7.84
CA GLY A 34 4.06 -0.96 9.11
C GLY A 34 4.98 -0.31 10.14
N GLN A 35 6.26 -0.17 9.86
CA GLN A 35 7.22 0.51 10.73
C GLN A 35 7.44 1.96 10.30
N GLU A 36 7.51 2.86 11.27
CA GLU A 36 7.85 4.25 10.99
C GLU A 36 9.34 4.40 10.71
N LYS A 37 9.69 4.98 9.56
CA LYS A 37 11.03 5.40 9.21
C LYS A 37 11.09 6.91 8.99
N GLN A 38 12.22 7.50 9.29
CA GLN A 38 12.50 8.91 9.00
C GLN A 38 12.58 9.14 7.49
N VAL A 39 12.24 10.34 7.06
CA VAL A 39 12.45 10.76 5.67
C VAL A 39 13.23 12.06 5.64
N VAL A 40 14.29 12.08 4.85
CA VAL A 40 15.13 13.25 4.56
C VAL A 40 15.04 13.56 3.08
N PHE A 41 14.62 14.77 2.74
CA PHE A 41 14.59 15.24 1.35
C PHE A 41 15.76 16.17 1.03
N GLY A 42 16.10 16.26 -0.26
CA GLY A 42 17.13 17.19 -0.77
C GLY A 42 18.43 16.51 -1.20
N GLY A 43 18.50 15.19 -1.18
CA GLY A 43 19.66 14.43 -1.67
C GLY A 43 19.76 14.40 -3.21
N GLN A 44 20.96 14.15 -3.73
CA GLN A 44 21.16 13.93 -5.17
C GLN A 44 20.71 12.54 -5.63
N LYS A 45 20.72 11.54 -4.75
CA LYS A 45 20.33 10.17 -5.02
C LYS A 45 19.31 9.68 -3.98
N ASN A 46 18.44 8.79 -4.42
CA ASN A 46 17.52 8.10 -3.51
C ASN A 46 18.23 6.85 -2.97
N PHE A 47 18.27 6.71 -1.65
CA PHE A 47 18.77 5.52 -0.94
C PHE A 47 18.11 5.43 0.43
N GLU A 48 18.37 4.35 1.16
CA GLU A 48 17.86 4.14 2.51
C GLU A 48 18.91 3.51 3.42
N THR A 49 18.69 3.70 4.72
CA THR A 49 19.30 2.95 5.81
C THR A 49 18.23 2.10 6.51
N SER A 50 18.57 1.47 7.62
CA SER A 50 17.61 0.68 8.42
C SER A 50 16.40 1.49 8.89
N ASP A 51 16.58 2.78 9.16
CA ASP A 51 15.61 3.65 9.82
C ASP A 51 15.28 4.95 9.07
N THR A 52 15.97 5.23 7.95
CA THR A 52 15.85 6.51 7.24
C THR A 52 15.83 6.34 5.73
N PHE A 53 14.88 7.01 5.08
CA PHE A 53 14.84 7.19 3.63
C PHE A 53 15.47 8.53 3.27
N PHE A 54 16.43 8.51 2.36
CA PHE A 54 17.01 9.70 1.74
C PHE A 54 16.46 9.81 0.32
N LEU A 55 15.60 10.79 0.06
CA LEU A 55 14.90 10.93 -1.20
C LEU A 55 15.12 12.34 -1.77
N LYS A 56 15.17 12.46 -3.11
CA LYS A 56 15.36 13.76 -3.77
C LYS A 56 14.28 14.76 -3.39
N ASP A 57 13.04 14.31 -3.49
CA ASP A 57 11.85 15.11 -3.22
C ASP A 57 10.66 14.18 -2.92
N PHE A 58 9.51 14.76 -2.63
CA PHE A 58 8.30 14.01 -2.36
C PHE A 58 7.82 13.17 -3.56
N ARG A 59 8.01 13.64 -4.80
CA ARG A 59 7.62 12.89 -6.00
C ARG A 59 8.43 11.60 -6.16
N ALA A 60 9.63 11.57 -5.58
CA ALA A 60 10.48 10.40 -5.58
C ALA A 60 9.96 9.26 -4.69
N VAL A 61 9.12 9.54 -3.67
CA VAL A 61 8.60 8.53 -2.72
C VAL A 61 7.94 7.38 -3.48
N ARG A 62 6.92 7.68 -4.29
CA ARG A 62 6.21 6.66 -5.06
C ARG A 62 7.15 5.85 -5.94
N LYS A 63 7.95 6.52 -6.77
CA LYS A 63 8.88 5.86 -7.69
C LYS A 63 9.89 4.98 -6.94
N TYR A 64 10.35 5.44 -5.78
CA TYR A 64 11.29 4.69 -4.96
C TYR A 64 10.64 3.40 -4.41
N PHE A 65 9.44 3.50 -3.83
CA PHE A 65 8.71 2.35 -3.30
C PHE A 65 8.29 1.37 -4.41
N GLU A 66 7.77 1.85 -5.53
CA GLU A 66 7.43 1.00 -6.67
C GLU A 66 8.66 0.23 -7.18
N LYS A 67 9.81 0.90 -7.30
CA LYS A 67 11.05 0.29 -7.78
C LYS A 67 11.65 -0.71 -6.79
N THR A 68 11.69 -0.38 -5.51
CA THR A 68 12.43 -1.17 -4.50
C THR A 68 11.56 -2.24 -3.85
N ARG A 69 10.24 -2.05 -3.78
CA ARG A 69 9.30 -2.91 -3.04
C ARG A 69 8.10 -3.37 -3.87
N GLY A 70 7.77 -2.68 -4.95
CA GLY A 70 6.55 -2.94 -5.71
C GLY A 70 6.48 -4.35 -6.28
N TRP A 71 7.60 -4.88 -6.76
CA TRP A 71 7.70 -6.23 -7.29
C TRP A 71 7.31 -7.30 -6.26
N ILE A 72 7.59 -7.06 -4.97
CA ILE A 72 7.23 -7.96 -3.87
C ILE A 72 5.71 -8.18 -3.82
N LEU A 73 4.90 -7.14 -4.08
CA LEU A 73 3.43 -7.26 -4.03
C LEU A 73 2.90 -8.20 -5.10
N THR A 74 3.42 -8.12 -6.32
CA THR A 74 2.99 -9.00 -7.40
C THR A 74 3.49 -10.43 -7.19
N GLU A 75 4.70 -10.63 -6.74
CA GLU A 75 5.24 -11.94 -6.34
C GLU A 75 4.37 -12.58 -5.25
N MET A 76 4.12 -11.86 -4.17
CA MET A 76 3.28 -12.34 -3.08
C MET A 76 1.86 -12.67 -3.55
N LEU A 77 1.25 -11.85 -4.43
CA LEU A 77 -0.06 -12.14 -4.99
C LEU A 77 -0.06 -13.51 -5.69
N TYR A 78 0.95 -13.79 -6.52
CA TYR A 78 1.06 -15.08 -7.20
C TYR A 78 1.36 -16.24 -6.23
N GLU A 79 2.14 -16.02 -5.19
CA GLU A 79 2.34 -17.03 -4.14
C GLU A 79 1.04 -17.34 -3.38
N PHE A 80 0.27 -16.32 -3.00
CA PHE A 80 -1.06 -16.53 -2.40
C PHE A 80 -2.02 -17.19 -3.39
N SER A 81 -1.97 -16.82 -4.67
CA SER A 81 -2.84 -17.41 -5.69
C SER A 81 -2.68 -18.93 -5.82
N LYS A 82 -1.45 -19.42 -5.73
CA LYS A 82 -1.15 -20.87 -5.69
C LYS A 82 -1.77 -21.53 -4.46
N LYS A 83 -1.64 -20.90 -3.28
CA LYS A 83 -2.18 -21.45 -2.01
C LYS A 83 -3.71 -21.51 -1.99
N VAL A 84 -4.36 -20.51 -2.58
CA VAL A 84 -5.83 -20.43 -2.59
C VAL A 84 -6.46 -21.06 -3.84
N GLY A 85 -5.66 -21.47 -4.82
CA GLY A 85 -6.13 -22.07 -6.08
C GLY A 85 -6.92 -21.09 -6.96
N MET A 86 -6.61 -19.80 -6.89
CA MET A 86 -7.24 -18.72 -7.68
C MET A 86 -6.17 -17.89 -8.36
N VAL A 87 -5.91 -18.14 -9.65
CA VAL A 87 -4.83 -17.52 -10.40
C VAL A 87 -5.35 -16.32 -11.19
N PRO A 88 -4.82 -15.10 -10.96
CA PRO A 88 -5.22 -13.92 -11.72
C PRO A 88 -4.69 -13.98 -13.17
N GLN A 89 -5.43 -13.37 -14.10
CA GLN A 89 -4.98 -13.20 -15.48
C GLN A 89 -3.86 -12.16 -15.64
N GLY A 90 -3.69 -11.33 -14.65
CA GLY A 90 -2.60 -10.35 -14.58
C GLY A 90 -2.60 -9.59 -13.27
N ALA A 91 -1.44 -9.05 -12.94
CA ALA A 91 -1.25 -8.23 -11.76
C ALA A 91 -0.44 -6.97 -12.09
N ALA A 92 -0.87 -5.82 -11.57
CA ALA A 92 -0.17 -4.56 -11.77
C ALA A 92 -0.27 -3.66 -10.54
N LEU A 93 0.71 -2.78 -10.37
CA LEU A 93 0.65 -1.71 -9.37
C LEU A 93 -0.17 -0.53 -9.90
N HIS A 94 -0.87 0.13 -8.99
CA HIS A 94 -1.66 1.31 -9.30
C HIS A 94 -1.59 2.34 -8.17
N ASP A 95 -1.87 3.60 -8.49
CA ASP A 95 -1.96 4.71 -7.53
C ASP A 95 -3.43 5.06 -7.24
N PHE A 96 -4.10 4.23 -6.47
CA PHE A 96 -5.48 4.49 -6.08
C PHE A 96 -5.56 5.56 -4.98
N LYS A 97 -6.61 6.39 -5.04
CA LYS A 97 -6.88 7.45 -4.06
C LYS A 97 -7.88 7.05 -2.95
N ALA A 98 -8.58 5.93 -3.12
CA ALA A 98 -9.66 5.54 -2.19
C ALA A 98 -9.81 4.02 -2.02
N ARG A 99 -8.85 3.23 -2.49
CA ARG A 99 -8.91 1.77 -2.37
C ARG A 99 -7.51 1.15 -2.31
N TRP A 100 -7.43 -0.05 -1.79
CA TRP A 100 -6.18 -0.80 -1.67
C TRP A 100 -5.90 -1.72 -2.86
N GLY A 101 -6.94 -2.15 -3.54
CA GLY A 101 -6.85 -2.96 -4.73
C GLY A 101 -8.13 -2.94 -5.54
N SER A 102 -8.12 -3.68 -6.64
CA SER A 102 -9.31 -3.98 -7.46
C SER A 102 -9.06 -5.23 -8.29
N CYS A 103 -10.11 -6.01 -8.49
CA CYS A 103 -10.16 -7.08 -9.48
C CYS A 103 -11.22 -6.72 -10.52
N ASP A 104 -10.91 -6.86 -11.80
CA ASP A 104 -11.87 -6.66 -12.88
C ASP A 104 -12.52 -7.99 -13.34
N ALA A 105 -13.54 -7.89 -14.17
CA ALA A 105 -14.27 -9.06 -14.69
C ALA A 105 -13.39 -9.98 -15.57
N GLU A 106 -12.27 -9.48 -16.07
CA GLU A 106 -11.29 -10.26 -16.82
C GLU A 106 -10.29 -10.99 -15.91
N GLY A 107 -10.41 -10.83 -14.59
CA GLY A 107 -9.52 -11.45 -13.62
C GLY A 107 -8.17 -10.75 -13.48
N LYS A 108 -8.04 -9.51 -13.90
CA LYS A 108 -6.83 -8.70 -13.70
C LYS A 108 -6.91 -7.99 -12.37
N ILE A 109 -5.87 -8.11 -11.55
CA ILE A 109 -5.78 -7.48 -10.22
C ILE A 109 -4.85 -6.30 -10.27
N LYS A 110 -5.31 -5.15 -9.76
CA LYS A 110 -4.49 -3.94 -9.55
C LYS A 110 -4.33 -3.71 -8.06
N LEU A 111 -3.09 -3.54 -7.61
CA LEU A 111 -2.73 -3.34 -6.21
C LEU A 111 -2.22 -1.92 -5.98
N ASN A 112 -2.68 -1.28 -4.93
CA ASN A 112 -2.12 0.02 -4.54
C ASN A 112 -0.68 -0.16 -4.08
N TRP A 113 0.25 0.58 -4.65
CA TRP A 113 1.66 0.53 -4.27
C TRP A 113 1.88 0.79 -2.76
N ARG A 114 0.96 1.54 -2.11
CA ARG A 114 1.01 1.84 -0.67
C ARG A 114 0.78 0.61 0.23
N LEU A 115 0.39 -0.53 -0.33
CA LEU A 115 0.38 -1.80 0.40
C LEU A 115 1.76 -2.17 0.95
N THR A 116 2.84 -1.70 0.31
CA THR A 116 4.21 -1.88 0.81
C THR A 116 4.46 -1.18 2.14
N MET A 117 3.63 -0.19 2.49
CA MET A 117 3.72 0.57 3.73
C MET A 117 2.98 -0.09 4.90
N LEU A 118 2.06 -1.01 4.61
CA LEU A 118 1.24 -1.66 5.63
C LEU A 118 1.99 -2.77 6.38
N PRO A 119 1.58 -3.06 7.61
CA PRO A 119 1.93 -4.32 8.28
C PRO A 119 1.62 -5.52 7.38
N SER A 120 2.44 -6.56 7.46
CA SER A 120 2.30 -7.75 6.62
C SER A 120 0.91 -8.37 6.69
N SER A 121 0.33 -8.47 7.90
CA SER A 121 -1.00 -9.03 8.11
C SER A 121 -2.10 -8.29 7.33
N LEU A 122 -2.05 -6.96 7.28
CA LEU A 122 -3.02 -6.14 6.56
C LEU A 122 -2.82 -6.24 5.05
N ARG A 123 -1.56 -6.22 4.61
CA ARG A 123 -1.21 -6.43 3.20
C ARG A 123 -1.71 -7.79 2.71
N ASP A 124 -1.39 -8.85 3.43
CA ASP A 124 -1.76 -10.22 3.09
C ASP A 124 -3.29 -10.41 3.05
N TYR A 125 -4.02 -9.79 3.99
CA TYR A 125 -5.48 -9.72 3.95
C TYR A 125 -5.99 -9.09 2.65
N VAL A 126 -5.41 -7.96 2.21
CA VAL A 126 -5.85 -7.31 0.96
C VAL A 126 -5.55 -8.20 -0.25
N LEU A 127 -4.38 -8.85 -0.31
CA LEU A 127 -4.06 -9.77 -1.41
C LEU A 127 -5.08 -10.92 -1.49
N ILE A 128 -5.43 -11.55 -0.35
CA ILE A 128 -6.46 -12.59 -0.29
C ILE A 128 -7.83 -12.04 -0.71
N HIS A 129 -8.19 -10.83 -0.27
CA HIS A 129 -9.44 -10.18 -0.62
C HIS A 129 -9.58 -10.01 -2.15
N GLU A 130 -8.55 -9.49 -2.81
CA GLU A 130 -8.55 -9.30 -4.26
C GLU A 130 -8.57 -10.63 -5.02
N LEU A 131 -7.88 -11.66 -4.53
CA LEU A 131 -7.93 -13.01 -5.11
C LEU A 131 -9.34 -13.62 -5.00
N CYS A 132 -10.04 -13.41 -3.87
CA CYS A 132 -11.40 -13.91 -3.70
C CYS A 132 -12.38 -13.32 -4.73
N HIS A 133 -12.11 -12.10 -5.24
CA HIS A 133 -12.91 -11.51 -6.32
C HIS A 133 -12.83 -12.27 -7.64
N LEU A 134 -11.82 -13.11 -7.86
CA LEU A 134 -11.77 -14.01 -9.04
C LEU A 134 -12.91 -15.03 -9.07
N ARG A 135 -13.54 -15.32 -7.93
CA ARG A 135 -14.70 -16.22 -7.82
C ARG A 135 -15.99 -15.50 -7.49
N GLU A 136 -15.91 -14.50 -6.64
CA GLU A 136 -17.06 -13.78 -6.09
C GLU A 136 -16.86 -12.28 -6.29
N MET A 137 -17.34 -11.73 -7.40
CA MET A 137 -17.14 -10.31 -7.75
C MET A 137 -17.80 -9.33 -6.76
N ASN A 138 -18.87 -9.75 -6.09
CA ASN A 138 -19.61 -8.93 -5.14
C ASN A 138 -19.30 -9.34 -3.71
N HIS A 139 -19.32 -8.38 -2.79
CA HIS A 139 -19.13 -8.62 -1.36
C HIS A 139 -20.34 -9.30 -0.69
N SER A 140 -20.85 -10.38 -1.29
CA SER A 140 -21.95 -11.19 -0.81
C SER A 140 -21.56 -12.03 0.41
N ALA A 141 -22.51 -12.74 1.01
CA ALA A 141 -22.21 -13.72 2.07
C ALA A 141 -21.28 -14.84 1.56
N ALA A 142 -21.36 -15.22 0.27
CA ALA A 142 -20.46 -16.18 -0.35
C ALA A 142 -19.03 -15.66 -0.40
N PHE A 143 -18.84 -14.40 -0.82
CA PHE A 143 -17.54 -13.73 -0.81
C PHE A 143 -16.90 -13.76 0.59
N TRP A 144 -17.65 -13.35 1.62
CA TRP A 144 -17.08 -13.29 2.96
C TRP A 144 -16.80 -14.67 3.57
N ARG A 145 -17.56 -15.70 3.19
CA ARG A 145 -17.24 -17.10 3.53
C ARG A 145 -15.93 -17.54 2.88
N LEU A 146 -15.74 -17.18 1.60
CA LEU A 146 -14.52 -17.50 0.88
C LEU A 146 -13.30 -16.78 1.49
N VAL A 147 -13.42 -15.49 1.81
CA VAL A 147 -12.36 -14.73 2.52
C VAL A 147 -12.07 -15.39 3.88
N ALA A 148 -13.09 -15.76 4.65
CA ALA A 148 -12.90 -16.38 5.97
C ALA A 148 -12.17 -17.73 5.90
N GLN A 149 -12.32 -18.45 4.81
CA GLN A 149 -11.63 -19.74 4.59
C GLN A 149 -10.10 -19.56 4.56
N TYR A 150 -9.61 -18.48 3.94
CA TYR A 150 -8.18 -18.22 3.75
C TYR A 150 -7.62 -17.19 4.74
N CYS A 151 -8.48 -16.39 5.36
CA CYS A 151 -8.13 -15.37 6.34
C CYS A 151 -9.19 -15.35 7.46
N PRO A 152 -9.15 -16.28 8.44
CA PRO A 152 -10.17 -16.40 9.48
C PRO A 152 -10.38 -15.13 10.30
N ASN A 153 -9.34 -14.37 10.54
CA ASN A 153 -9.35 -13.10 11.29
C ASN A 153 -9.66 -11.85 10.44
N TYR A 154 -10.18 -12.02 9.22
CA TYR A 154 -10.43 -10.93 8.27
C TYR A 154 -11.25 -9.76 8.84
N LYS A 155 -12.20 -10.05 9.77
CA LYS A 155 -13.05 -9.00 10.37
C LYS A 155 -12.22 -8.00 11.18
N THR A 156 -11.26 -8.50 11.96
CA THR A 156 -10.32 -7.68 12.74
C THR A 156 -9.41 -6.90 11.82
N LEU A 157 -8.80 -7.56 10.83
CA LEU A 157 -7.91 -6.92 9.87
C LEU A 157 -8.63 -5.86 9.03
N ARG A 158 -9.87 -6.14 8.61
CA ARG A 158 -10.72 -5.16 7.92
C ARG A 158 -11.00 -3.90 8.76
N LYS A 159 -11.23 -4.09 10.06
CA LYS A 159 -11.43 -2.95 10.98
C LYS A 159 -10.12 -2.17 11.14
N GLU A 160 -9.03 -2.86 11.35
CA GLU A 160 -7.70 -2.25 11.50
C GLU A 160 -7.27 -1.51 10.23
N LEU A 161 -7.50 -2.07 9.04
CA LEU A 161 -7.16 -1.44 7.75
C LEU A 161 -7.80 -0.05 7.57
N LYS A 162 -8.97 0.21 8.19
CA LYS A 162 -9.61 1.53 8.17
C LYS A 162 -8.75 2.61 8.83
N SER A 163 -7.93 2.26 9.83
CA SER A 163 -7.04 3.23 10.48
C SER A 163 -5.92 3.71 9.54
N TYR A 164 -5.66 3.00 8.46
CA TYR A 164 -4.68 3.34 7.42
C TYR A 164 -5.29 4.05 6.21
N ALA A 165 -6.60 4.37 6.22
CA ALA A 165 -7.28 5.04 5.10
C ALA A 165 -6.68 6.41 4.76
N PHE A 166 -5.88 6.99 5.64
CA PHE A 166 -5.13 8.24 5.37
C PHE A 166 -4.00 8.07 4.34
N LEU A 167 -3.62 6.84 4.01
CA LEU A 167 -2.62 6.55 2.99
C LEU A 167 -3.22 6.54 1.56
N THR A 168 -4.52 6.28 1.42
CA THR A 168 -5.18 6.12 0.11
C THR A 168 -6.03 7.31 -0.26
#